data_1d1271617821b7a615beef2d81870c2d
#
_entry.id   1d1271617821b7a615beef2d81870c2d
#
_cell.length_a   1.000
_cell.length_b   1.000
_cell.length_c   1.000
_cell.angle_alpha   90.00
_cell.angle_beta   90.00
_cell.angle_gamma   90.00
#
_symmetry.space_group_name_H-M   'P 1'
#
loop_
_entity.id
_entity.type
_entity.pdbx_description
1 polymer ?
#
loop_
_entity_poly.entity_id
_entity_poly.type
_entity_poly.pdbx_seq_one_letter_code
_entity_poly.pdbx_strand_id
1 'polypeptide(L)'
;MKQEIVIDGITYVQKQPSVADKSYVIVRSQSAGVFAGYLESRDGSEVKLSNARRLWYWSGAASLSQLSVDGVSKPRECKFPVEVPEVILWAIEILPVSDKAKSSIAGVPIWKV
;
A
#
# COMPACT_ATOMS: atom_id res chain seq x y z
N MET A 1 12.66 -19.42 -18.61
CA MET A 1 12.53 -19.58 -19.36
C MET A 1 12.57 -19.31 -19.37
N LYS A 2 12.06 -19.02 -18.79
CA LYS A 2 11.97 -19.05 -19.24
C LYS A 2 11.84 -18.69 -19.23
N GLN A 3 11.55 -18.61 -18.80
CA GLN A 3 11.50 -18.63 -19.34
C GLN A 3 11.66 -18.38 -19.44
N GLU A 4 11.56 -18.31 -19.19
CA GLU A 4 11.76 -18.49 -19.74
C GLU A 4 11.95 -18.17 -20.07
N ILE A 5 12.06 -18.00 -20.25
CA ILE A 5 12.15 -18.12 -20.95
C ILE A 5 12.46 -18.13 -21.33
N VAL A 6 12.46 -18.06 -21.47
CA VAL A 6 12.52 -18.39 -22.09
C VAL A 6 12.73 -18.12 -22.48
N ILE A 7 12.74 -17.92 -22.70
CA ILE A 7 12.71 -17.90 -23.19
C ILE A 7 13.01 -17.72 -23.51
N ASP A 8 13.00 -17.65 -23.89
CA ASP A 8 12.97 -17.64 -24.19
C ASP A 8 13.20 -17.58 -23.94
N GLY A 9 13.18 -17.61 -23.86
CA GLY A 9 12.92 -17.96 -23.42
C GLY A 9 12.96 -17.68 -22.61
N ILE A 10 12.65 -17.74 -22.30
CA ILE A 10 12.37 -17.76 -21.76
C ILE A 10 12.32 -17.52 -21.19
N THR A 11 12.12 -17.50 -20.99
CA THR A 11 11.76 -17.59 -20.46
C THR A 11 11.84 -17.14 -20.10
N TYR A 12 11.64 -16.99 -20.13
CA TYR A 12 11.32 -16.61 -19.69
C TYR A 12 11.14 -16.30 -19.31
N VAL A 13 10.91 -16.55 -19.18
CA VAL A 13 10.34 -16.21 -18.66
C VAL A 13 10.24 -15.26 -17.86
N GLN A 14 9.76 -14.76 -18.12
CA GLN A 14 9.45 -13.61 -17.31
C GLN A 14 8.15 -13.78 -16.61
N LYS A 15 8.21 -13.88 -15.34
CA LYS A 15 7.04 -14.18 -14.56
C LYS A 15 6.38 -12.92 -14.04
N GLN A 16 5.07 -12.81 -14.22
CA GLN A 16 4.30 -11.71 -13.67
C GLN A 16 4.05 -11.94 -12.19
N PRO A 17 4.25 -10.94 -11.32
CA PRO A 17 3.90 -11.10 -9.92
C PRO A 17 2.40 -11.30 -9.78
N SER A 18 2.00 -12.21 -8.94
CA SER A 18 0.60 -12.37 -8.58
C SER A 18 0.22 -11.30 -7.57
N VAL A 19 -1.08 -11.18 -7.26
CA VAL A 19 -1.53 -10.25 -6.23
C VAL A 19 -0.85 -10.57 -4.90
N ALA A 20 -0.65 -11.86 -4.62
CA ALA A 20 0.01 -12.27 -3.38
C ALA A 20 1.47 -11.80 -3.29
N ASP A 21 2.09 -11.53 -4.43
CA ASP A 21 3.48 -11.09 -4.47
C ASP A 21 3.64 -9.59 -4.41
N LYS A 22 2.54 -8.84 -4.44
CA LYS A 22 2.62 -7.38 -4.42
C LYS A 22 2.84 -6.88 -3.01
N SER A 23 3.69 -5.89 -2.88
CA SER A 23 3.99 -5.31 -1.57
C SER A 23 2.88 -4.40 -1.12
N TYR A 24 2.49 -4.54 0.13
CA TYR A 24 1.59 -3.59 0.76
C TYR A 24 2.42 -2.47 1.35
N VAL A 25 2.12 -1.24 0.98
CA VAL A 25 2.94 -0.09 1.35
C VAL A 25 2.07 1.06 1.83
N ILE A 26 2.70 1.98 2.56
CA ILE A 26 2.12 3.29 2.83
C ILE A 26 2.86 4.29 1.96
N VAL A 27 2.11 5.12 1.26
CA VAL A 27 2.67 6.16 0.40
C VAL A 27 2.25 7.51 0.96
N ARG A 28 3.24 8.35 1.24
CA ARG A 28 3.00 9.76 1.56
C ARG A 28 3.18 10.52 0.27
N SER A 29 2.11 11.14 -0.20
CA SER A 29 2.13 11.82 -1.49
C SER A 29 2.41 13.30 -1.33
N GLN A 30 2.77 13.93 -2.44
CA GLN A 30 3.12 15.34 -2.43
C GLN A 30 1.92 16.23 -2.10
N SER A 31 0.75 15.89 -2.60
CA SER A 31 -0.42 16.76 -2.43
C SER A 31 -1.72 16.05 -2.13
N ALA A 32 -1.72 14.72 -2.14
CA ALA A 32 -2.96 13.95 -1.96
C ALA A 32 -3.09 13.29 -0.59
N GLY A 33 -2.13 13.51 0.30
CA GLY A 33 -2.16 12.92 1.62
C GLY A 33 -1.48 11.57 1.68
N VAL A 34 -1.99 10.69 2.53
CA VAL A 34 -1.38 9.40 2.84
C VAL A 34 -2.33 8.28 2.45
N PHE A 35 -1.78 7.25 1.80
CA PHE A 35 -2.55 6.08 1.39
C PHE A 35 -1.81 4.80 1.76
N ALA A 36 -2.57 3.75 2.02
CA ALA A 36 -2.04 2.40 2.17
C ALA A 36 -2.66 1.52 1.09
N GLY A 37 -1.86 0.70 0.44
CA GLY A 37 -2.35 -0.18 -0.61
C GLY A 37 -1.26 -1.05 -1.18
N TYR A 38 -1.63 -1.85 -2.17
CA TYR A 38 -0.68 -2.70 -2.87
C TYR A 38 0.01 -1.92 -3.96
N LEU A 39 1.33 -1.98 -3.99
CA LEU A 39 2.12 -1.29 -5.01
C LEU A 39 2.03 -2.07 -6.32
N GLU A 40 1.33 -1.51 -7.29
CA GLU A 40 1.15 -2.13 -8.59
C GLU A 40 2.29 -1.80 -9.54
N SER A 41 2.69 -0.54 -9.56
CA SER A 41 3.75 -0.10 -10.44
C SER A 41 4.35 1.19 -9.92
N ARG A 42 5.56 1.46 -10.36
CA ARG A 42 6.28 2.65 -9.98
C ARG A 42 7.13 3.13 -11.14
N ASP A 43 7.06 4.41 -11.43
CA ASP A 43 7.89 5.05 -12.45
C ASP A 43 8.39 6.36 -11.84
N GLY A 44 9.65 6.33 -11.33
CA GLY A 44 10.17 7.47 -10.59
C GLY A 44 9.34 7.71 -9.34
N SER A 45 8.75 8.88 -9.24
CA SER A 45 7.89 9.25 -8.11
C SER A 45 6.43 8.89 -8.35
N GLU A 46 6.07 8.52 -9.57
CA GLU A 46 4.70 8.16 -9.87
C GLU A 46 4.45 6.72 -9.48
N VAL A 47 3.48 6.49 -8.59
CA VAL A 47 3.14 5.15 -8.14
C VAL A 47 1.66 4.89 -8.34
N LYS A 48 1.34 3.63 -8.61
CA LYS A 48 -0.02 3.18 -8.74
C LYS A 48 -0.27 2.15 -7.65
N LEU A 49 -1.30 2.40 -6.86
CA LEU A 49 -1.70 1.49 -5.79
C LEU A 49 -3.05 0.87 -6.13
N SER A 50 -3.22 -0.39 -5.77
CA SER A 50 -4.52 -1.04 -5.83
C SER A 50 -5.04 -1.27 -4.42
N ASN A 51 -6.35 -1.37 -4.30
CA ASN A 51 -7.01 -1.54 -3.01
C ASN A 51 -6.49 -0.50 -2.03
N ALA A 52 -6.52 0.76 -2.47
CA ALA A 52 -5.88 1.85 -1.75
C ALA A 52 -6.84 2.48 -0.77
N ARG A 53 -6.39 2.62 0.46
CA ARG A 53 -7.17 3.20 1.53
C ARG A 53 -6.50 4.48 1.99
N ARG A 54 -7.21 5.60 1.96
CA ARG A 54 -6.68 6.87 2.45
C ARG A 54 -6.58 6.83 3.97
N LEU A 55 -5.45 7.24 4.50
CA LEU A 55 -5.23 7.36 5.93
C LEU A 55 -5.38 8.82 6.30
N TRP A 56 -6.65 9.25 6.42
CA TRP A 56 -6.96 10.67 6.62
C TRP A 56 -6.50 11.15 8.00
N TYR A 57 -6.76 10.34 9.02
CA TYR A 57 -6.39 10.66 10.39
C TYR A 57 -6.19 9.37 11.16
N TRP A 58 -5.14 9.29 11.94
CA TRP A 58 -4.91 8.11 12.77
C TRP A 58 -4.62 8.49 14.20
N SER A 59 -4.92 7.56 15.12
CA SER A 59 -4.67 7.66 16.54
C SER A 59 -4.10 6.34 17.01
N GLY A 60 -3.21 6.40 18.00
CA GLY A 60 -2.59 5.18 18.51
C GLY A 60 -1.31 4.80 17.79
N ALA A 61 -0.72 5.75 17.06
CA ALA A 61 0.63 5.63 16.51
C ALA A 61 1.25 7.02 16.59
N ALA A 62 2.47 7.10 17.05
CA ALA A 62 3.15 8.39 17.26
C ALA A 62 3.59 8.99 15.93
N SER A 63 3.86 8.15 14.94
CA SER A 63 4.39 8.59 13.65
C SER A 63 3.93 7.65 12.56
N LEU A 64 4.11 8.07 11.32
CA LEU A 64 3.82 7.21 10.18
C LEU A 64 4.74 5.98 10.18
N SER A 65 5.97 6.14 10.63
CA SER A 65 6.91 5.04 10.76
C SER A 65 6.39 3.98 11.73
N GLN A 66 5.89 4.39 12.88
CA GLN A 66 5.31 3.45 13.83
C GLN A 66 4.07 2.78 13.24
N LEU A 67 3.23 3.55 12.56
CA LEU A 67 2.02 3.01 11.97
C LEU A 67 2.36 1.91 10.97
N SER A 68 3.41 2.09 10.17
CA SER A 68 3.80 1.11 9.16
C SER A 68 4.31 -0.20 9.76
N VAL A 69 4.82 -0.16 10.99
CA VAL A 69 5.37 -1.34 11.66
C VAL A 69 4.35 -1.97 12.63
N ASP A 70 3.69 -1.16 13.43
CA ASP A 70 2.83 -1.63 14.52
C ASP A 70 1.34 -1.46 14.26
N GLY A 71 0.96 -0.64 13.29
CA GLY A 71 -0.43 -0.29 13.08
C GLY A 71 -0.90 0.75 14.08
N VAL A 72 -2.20 0.77 14.32
CA VAL A 72 -2.82 1.75 15.23
C VAL A 72 -3.43 1.01 16.42
N SER A 73 -3.26 1.59 17.62
CA SER A 73 -3.83 1.00 18.82
C SER A 73 -5.22 1.50 19.16
N LYS A 74 -5.70 2.52 18.44
CA LYS A 74 -7.02 3.10 18.69
C LYS A 74 -7.80 3.17 17.39
N PRO A 75 -8.17 2.00 16.82
CA PRO A 75 -8.80 1.98 15.50
C PRO A 75 -10.11 2.74 15.42
N ARG A 76 -10.86 2.82 16.50
CA ARG A 76 -12.15 3.53 16.47
C ARG A 76 -11.98 5.04 16.42
N GLU A 77 -10.77 5.53 16.70
CA GLU A 77 -10.47 6.96 16.65
C GLU A 77 -9.82 7.37 15.35
N CYS A 78 -9.56 6.42 14.48
CA CYS A 78 -8.97 6.69 13.17
C CYS A 78 -10.05 7.05 12.16
N LYS A 79 -9.65 7.81 11.14
CA LYS A 79 -10.55 8.18 10.05
C LYS A 79 -9.96 7.70 8.74
N PHE A 80 -10.27 6.47 8.40
CA PHE A 80 -9.82 5.83 7.17
C PHE A 80 -11.03 5.62 6.28
N PRO A 81 -11.16 6.39 5.19
CA PRO A 81 -12.29 6.22 4.28
C PRO A 81 -12.31 4.86 3.60
N VAL A 82 -13.30 4.65 2.75
CA VAL A 82 -13.44 3.41 2.03
C VAL A 82 -12.27 3.21 1.08
N GLU A 83 -11.88 1.95 0.92
CA GLU A 83 -10.86 1.54 -0.03
C GLU A 83 -11.31 1.80 -1.46
N VAL A 84 -10.41 2.32 -2.29
CA VAL A 84 -10.69 2.50 -3.72
C VAL A 84 -9.90 1.47 -4.53
N PRO A 85 -10.43 1.03 -5.68
CA PRO A 85 -9.74 0.00 -6.47
C PRO A 85 -8.34 0.39 -6.89
N GLU A 86 -8.15 1.66 -7.24
CA GLU A 86 -6.87 2.11 -7.80
C GLU A 86 -6.68 3.59 -7.55
N VAL A 87 -5.44 3.99 -7.30
CA VAL A 87 -5.09 5.41 -7.21
C VAL A 87 -3.68 5.59 -7.75
N ILE A 88 -3.46 6.72 -8.42
CA ILE A 88 -2.13 7.10 -8.90
C ILE A 88 -1.69 8.31 -8.11
N LEU A 89 -0.49 8.21 -7.52
CA LEU A 89 0.02 9.21 -6.60
C LEU A 89 1.42 9.63 -6.98
N TRP A 90 1.76 10.84 -6.62
CA TRP A 90 3.12 11.36 -6.72
C TRP A 90 3.76 11.18 -5.36
N ALA A 91 4.55 10.13 -5.21
CA ALA A 91 5.10 9.72 -3.92
C ALA A 91 6.30 10.56 -3.52
N ILE A 92 6.33 10.98 -2.27
CA ILE A 92 7.53 11.55 -1.66
C ILE A 92 8.12 10.61 -0.63
N GLU A 93 7.37 9.60 -0.23
CA GLU A 93 7.84 8.57 0.69
C GLU A 93 7.02 7.30 0.51
N ILE A 94 7.71 6.17 0.46
CA ILE A 94 7.06 4.86 0.38
C ILE A 94 7.59 4.02 1.52
N LEU A 95 6.69 3.53 2.38
CA LEU A 95 7.07 2.74 3.55
C LEU A 95 6.54 1.32 3.38
N PRO A 96 7.39 0.30 3.53
CA PRO A 96 6.89 -1.07 3.59
C PRO A 96 6.05 -1.24 4.85
N VAL A 97 5.00 -2.04 4.75
CA VAL A 97 4.06 -2.25 5.86
C VAL A 97 4.18 -3.69 6.34
N SER A 98 4.33 -3.86 7.65
CA SER A 98 4.40 -5.19 8.25
C SER A 98 3.04 -5.89 8.16
N ASP A 99 3.05 -7.22 8.29
CA ASP A 99 1.80 -7.99 8.30
C ASP A 99 0.91 -7.55 9.45
N LYS A 100 1.50 -7.26 10.59
CA LYS A 100 0.77 -6.76 11.76
C LYS A 100 0.07 -5.44 11.44
N ALA A 101 0.80 -4.50 10.85
CA ALA A 101 0.24 -3.19 10.53
C ALA A 101 -0.81 -3.29 9.43
N LYS A 102 -0.60 -4.16 8.45
CA LYS A 102 -1.57 -4.38 7.38
C LYS A 102 -2.90 -4.87 7.96
N SER A 103 -2.85 -5.84 8.86
CA SER A 103 -4.06 -6.33 9.52
C SER A 103 -4.72 -5.24 10.36
N SER A 104 -3.93 -4.43 11.02
CA SER A 104 -4.43 -3.33 11.83
C SER A 104 -5.18 -2.31 10.97
N ILE A 105 -4.59 -1.93 9.84
CA ILE A 105 -5.21 -0.97 8.92
C ILE A 105 -6.52 -1.54 8.37
N ALA A 106 -6.50 -2.81 7.99
CA ALA A 106 -7.69 -3.46 7.45
C ALA A 106 -8.82 -3.52 8.46
N GLY A 107 -8.48 -3.58 9.76
CA GLY A 107 -9.45 -3.67 10.83
C GLY A 107 -10.06 -2.34 11.28
N VAL A 108 -9.55 -1.22 10.75
CA VAL A 108 -10.11 0.09 11.11
C VAL A 108 -11.48 0.26 10.45
N PRO A 109 -12.52 0.63 11.22
CA PRO A 109 -13.84 0.84 10.62
C PRO A 109 -13.82 1.91 9.53
N ILE A 110 -14.66 1.74 8.53
CA ILE A 110 -14.75 2.72 7.44
C ILE A 110 -15.33 4.02 7.99
N TRP A 111 -14.59 5.10 7.77
CA TRP A 111 -15.06 6.44 8.15
C TRP A 111 -15.87 7.03 6.99
N LYS A 112 -17.11 7.30 7.25
CA LYS A 112 -18.03 7.85 6.25
C LYS A 112 -19.13 8.62 6.92
N VAL A 113 -19.82 9.44 6.15
CA VAL A 113 -21.01 10.15 6.61
C VAL A 113 -22.26 9.37 6.24
#